data_1243daa09cad59375738c06a0537e58f
#
_entry.id   1243daa09cad59375738c06a0537e58f
#
_cell.length_a   1.000
_cell.length_b   1.000
_cell.length_c   1.000
_cell.angle_alpha   90.00
_cell.angle_beta   90.00
_cell.angle_gamma   90.00
#
_symmetry.space_group_name_H-M   'P 1'
#
loop_
_entity.id
_entity.type
_entity.pdbx_description
1 polymer ?
#
loop_
_entity_poly.entity_id
_entity_poly.type
_entity_poly.pdbx_seq_one_letter_code
_entity_poly.pdbx_strand_id
1 'polypeptide(L)'
;MNLISSEIPGLVWAYRFLPGESRCLRIATDSSIDALMEGDGWVWLHLALSDARTPALIERITSLPPSALSTLTSHDTQAAVTVADDMIYGTLVDFERTFDAETKTIGWLHFAVTDKIIITTRLHPLRSIDRVKVAVEKNARCARPIDLFEMMVVEFQRTLISLVLELTEDLNVIEDDVYGEAGHNHQPRLAPLRRTAVRLHRHLRTLLALLRRAGTSEEDEVPPGFIDVAERLSDR
;
A
#
# COMPACT_ATOMS: atom_id res chain seq x y z
N MET A 1 20.54 -15.17 21.92
CA MET A 1 20.03 -14.09 21.08
C MET A 1 18.56 -13.92 21.46
N ASN A 2 18.26 -12.99 22.38
CA ASN A 2 16.89 -12.73 22.81
C ASN A 2 16.13 -12.15 21.63
N LEU A 3 15.19 -12.92 21.09
CA LEU A 3 14.12 -12.40 20.26
C LEU A 3 13.31 -11.47 21.17
N ILE A 4 13.54 -10.16 21.05
CA ILE A 4 12.70 -9.15 21.68
C ILE A 4 11.34 -9.34 21.05
N SER A 5 10.45 -10.03 21.77
CA SER A 5 9.05 -10.14 21.36
C SER A 5 8.48 -8.74 21.41
N SER A 6 8.21 -8.13 20.25
CA SER A 6 7.43 -6.90 20.17
C SER A 6 6.15 -7.13 20.98
N GLU A 7 5.83 -6.24 21.92
CA GLU A 7 4.57 -6.33 22.69
C GLU A 7 3.34 -6.19 21.76
N ILE A 8 3.56 -5.64 20.56
CA ILE A 8 2.53 -5.44 19.53
C ILE A 8 2.72 -6.50 18.44
N PRO A 9 1.83 -7.50 18.37
CA PRO A 9 1.92 -8.56 17.37
C PRO A 9 1.94 -8.04 15.94
N GLY A 10 2.88 -8.55 15.15
CA GLY A 10 2.99 -8.21 13.73
C GLY A 10 3.43 -6.78 13.42
N LEU A 11 3.74 -5.94 14.42
CA LEU A 11 4.18 -4.56 14.18
C LEU A 11 5.51 -4.54 13.42
N VAL A 12 5.50 -3.92 12.26
CA VAL A 12 6.69 -3.66 11.44
C VAL A 12 7.23 -2.26 11.75
N TRP A 13 6.36 -1.25 11.77
CA TRP A 13 6.63 0.11 12.25
C TRP A 13 5.33 0.83 12.64
N ALA A 14 5.50 1.86 13.45
CA ALA A 14 4.48 2.82 13.80
C ALA A 14 5.08 4.24 13.83
N TYR A 15 4.33 5.20 13.30
CA TYR A 15 4.68 6.62 13.32
C TYR A 15 3.50 7.44 13.80
N ARG A 16 3.80 8.46 14.64
CA ARG A 16 2.83 9.48 15.07
C ARG A 16 3.15 10.79 14.38
N PHE A 17 2.14 11.44 13.86
CA PHE A 17 2.20 12.75 13.22
C PHE A 17 1.49 13.77 14.11
N LEU A 18 2.22 14.79 14.56
CA LEU A 18 1.70 15.82 15.45
C LEU A 18 1.16 17.01 14.66
N PRO A 19 0.07 17.65 15.11
CA PRO A 19 -0.48 18.82 14.46
C PRO A 19 0.55 19.95 14.38
N GLY A 20 0.72 20.56 13.20
CA GLY A 20 1.64 21.68 13.00
C GLY A 20 3.12 21.33 12.93
N GLU A 21 3.51 20.08 13.18
CA GLU A 21 4.89 19.62 13.04
C GLU A 21 5.16 19.03 11.65
N SER A 22 6.39 19.27 11.16
CA SER A 22 6.86 18.67 9.89
C SER A 22 7.52 17.31 10.11
N ARG A 23 7.65 16.86 11.35
CA ARG A 23 8.33 15.61 11.71
C ARG A 23 7.34 14.62 12.29
N CYS A 24 7.46 13.37 11.86
CA CYS A 24 6.81 12.27 12.54
C CYS A 24 7.69 11.73 13.67
N LEU A 25 7.06 11.19 14.70
CA LEU A 25 7.71 10.47 15.79
C LEU A 25 7.58 8.97 15.53
N ARG A 26 8.70 8.27 15.49
CA ARG A 26 8.65 6.81 15.45
C ARG A 26 8.24 6.28 16.82
N ILE A 27 7.21 5.48 16.87
CA ILE A 27 6.77 4.80 18.08
C ILE A 27 7.63 3.55 18.25
N ALA A 28 8.17 3.35 19.46
CA ALA A 28 9.00 2.19 19.74
C ALA A 28 8.17 0.89 19.67
N THR A 29 8.79 -0.18 19.20
CA THR A 29 8.10 -1.47 19.00
C THR A 29 7.77 -2.19 20.30
N ASP A 30 8.36 -1.76 21.41
CA ASP A 30 8.11 -2.23 22.78
C ASP A 30 7.07 -1.37 23.53
N SER A 31 6.47 -0.38 22.84
CA SER A 31 5.38 0.43 23.41
C SER A 31 4.14 -0.41 23.68
N SER A 32 3.36 -0.03 24.68
CA SER A 32 2.05 -0.64 24.90
C SER A 32 1.07 -0.27 23.79
N ILE A 33 0.05 -1.11 23.60
CA ILE A 33 -1.02 -0.84 22.63
C ILE A 33 -1.73 0.48 22.96
N ASP A 34 -1.96 0.77 24.23
CA ASP A 34 -2.63 1.98 24.68
C ASP A 34 -1.82 3.23 24.30
N ALA A 35 -0.49 3.16 24.44
CA ALA A 35 0.42 4.24 24.03
C ALA A 35 0.38 4.51 22.50
N LEU A 36 -0.06 3.55 21.68
CA LEU A 36 -0.25 3.76 20.25
C LEU A 36 -1.45 4.66 19.94
N MET A 37 -2.49 4.62 20.76
CA MET A 37 -3.76 5.33 20.51
C MET A 37 -3.86 6.61 21.32
N GLU A 38 -3.10 6.75 22.41
CA GLU A 38 -3.06 7.93 23.26
C GLU A 38 -2.22 9.06 22.66
N GLY A 39 -2.67 10.30 22.81
CA GLY A 39 -1.97 11.52 22.43
C GLY A 39 -2.54 12.23 21.21
N ASP A 40 -2.00 13.43 20.94
CA ASP A 40 -2.43 14.30 19.86
C ASP A 40 -1.96 13.80 18.47
N GLY A 41 -2.69 14.27 17.45
CA GLY A 41 -2.37 13.97 16.05
C GLY A 41 -2.96 12.65 15.58
N TRP A 42 -2.29 12.03 14.62
CA TRP A 42 -2.73 10.78 14.01
C TRP A 42 -1.58 9.78 13.89
N VAL A 43 -1.91 8.51 13.68
CA VAL A 43 -0.94 7.40 13.71
C VAL A 43 -0.98 6.60 12.41
N TRP A 44 0.19 6.21 11.92
CA TRP A 44 0.34 5.20 10.88
C TRP A 44 0.88 3.91 11.50
N LEU A 45 0.10 2.83 11.41
CA LEU A 45 0.48 1.48 11.79
C LEU A 45 0.71 0.63 10.55
N HIS A 46 1.85 -0.04 10.48
CA HIS A 46 2.13 -1.02 9.44
C HIS A 46 2.39 -2.39 10.06
N LEU A 47 1.56 -3.36 9.70
CA LEU A 47 1.51 -4.67 10.34
C LEU A 47 1.77 -5.79 9.33
N ALA A 48 2.39 -6.88 9.80
CA ALA A 48 2.63 -8.09 9.03
C ALA A 48 1.55 -9.14 9.36
N LEU A 49 0.84 -9.63 8.33
CA LEU A 49 -0.13 -10.72 8.46
C LEU A 49 0.51 -12.10 8.65
N SER A 50 1.84 -12.18 8.51
CA SER A 50 2.59 -13.40 8.85
C SER A 50 2.58 -13.72 10.35
N ASP A 51 2.28 -12.75 11.22
CA ASP A 51 1.97 -13.01 12.63
C ASP A 51 0.47 -13.27 12.77
N ALA A 52 0.10 -14.50 13.11
CA ALA A 52 -1.28 -14.95 13.24
C ALA A 52 -2.09 -14.17 14.31
N ARG A 53 -1.42 -13.41 15.18
CA ARG A 53 -2.07 -12.59 16.23
C ARG A 53 -2.48 -11.21 15.72
N THR A 54 -1.99 -10.80 14.53
CA THR A 54 -2.28 -9.47 13.95
C THR A 54 -3.79 -9.19 13.81
N PRO A 55 -4.65 -10.10 13.32
CA PRO A 55 -6.08 -9.85 13.23
C PRO A 55 -6.72 -9.48 14.56
N ALA A 56 -6.47 -10.27 15.60
CA ALA A 56 -6.99 -10.00 16.94
C ALA A 56 -6.44 -8.68 17.55
N LEU A 57 -5.23 -8.27 17.17
CA LEU A 57 -4.71 -6.97 17.54
C LEU A 57 -5.52 -5.85 16.90
N ILE A 58 -5.76 -5.90 15.58
CA ILE A 58 -6.50 -4.86 14.84
C ILE A 58 -7.92 -4.70 15.44
N GLU A 59 -8.61 -5.79 15.72
CA GLU A 59 -9.92 -5.77 16.37
C GLU A 59 -9.91 -5.07 17.74
N ARG A 60 -8.82 -5.21 18.49
CA ARG A 60 -8.69 -4.59 19.83
C ARG A 60 -8.41 -3.10 19.80
N ILE A 61 -7.61 -2.64 18.84
CA ILE A 61 -7.12 -1.25 18.79
C ILE A 61 -8.03 -0.32 17.99
N THR A 62 -9.01 -0.86 17.29
CA THR A 62 -9.87 -0.08 16.40
C THR A 62 -11.35 -0.46 16.56
N SER A 63 -12.22 0.53 16.33
CA SER A 63 -13.65 0.33 16.16
C SER A 63 -14.02 0.30 14.67
N LEU A 64 -13.18 -0.28 13.82
CA LEU A 64 -13.44 -0.38 12.40
C LEU A 64 -14.63 -1.29 12.10
N PRO A 65 -15.42 -0.99 11.06
CA PRO A 65 -16.52 -1.85 10.64
C PRO A 65 -15.99 -3.23 10.19
N PRO A 66 -16.81 -4.29 10.30
CA PRO A 66 -16.40 -5.66 9.97
C PRO A 66 -15.86 -5.82 8.55
N SER A 67 -16.35 -5.03 7.58
CA SER A 67 -15.86 -5.02 6.20
C SER A 67 -14.43 -4.51 6.07
N ALA A 68 -14.07 -3.45 6.80
CA ALA A 68 -12.71 -2.92 6.84
C ALA A 68 -11.77 -3.88 7.57
N LEU A 69 -12.20 -4.47 8.68
CA LEU A 69 -11.44 -5.51 9.40
C LEU A 69 -11.17 -6.72 8.50
N SER A 70 -12.21 -7.21 7.82
CA SER A 70 -12.08 -8.31 6.86
C SER A 70 -11.08 -7.99 5.75
N THR A 71 -11.10 -6.76 5.23
CA THR A 71 -10.14 -6.32 4.20
C THR A 71 -8.71 -6.29 4.73
N LEU A 72 -8.49 -5.70 5.91
CA LEU A 72 -7.15 -5.59 6.51
C LEU A 72 -6.52 -6.95 6.83
N THR A 73 -7.34 -7.97 7.07
CA THR A 73 -6.90 -9.32 7.43
C THR A 73 -7.03 -10.33 6.30
N SER A 74 -7.46 -9.86 5.12
CA SER A 74 -7.70 -10.70 3.95
C SER A 74 -6.39 -11.25 3.37
N HIS A 75 -6.51 -12.39 2.74
CA HIS A 75 -5.51 -12.95 1.84
C HIS A 75 -5.94 -12.83 0.37
N ASP A 76 -7.00 -12.05 0.12
CA ASP A 76 -7.50 -11.83 -1.23
C ASP A 76 -6.53 -11.04 -2.09
N THR A 77 -6.47 -11.42 -3.36
CA THR A 77 -5.57 -10.87 -4.35
C THR A 77 -6.32 -10.01 -5.38
N GLN A 78 -7.26 -9.18 -4.90
CA GLN A 78 -8.03 -8.27 -5.75
C GLN A 78 -7.89 -6.83 -5.27
N ALA A 79 -7.52 -5.94 -6.19
CA ALA A 79 -7.53 -4.53 -5.89
C ALA A 79 -8.98 -4.05 -5.68
N ALA A 80 -9.22 -3.40 -4.57
CA ALA A 80 -10.51 -2.83 -4.22
C ALA A 80 -10.29 -1.58 -3.36
N VAL A 81 -11.12 -0.58 -3.53
CA VAL A 81 -11.19 0.59 -2.65
C VAL A 81 -12.66 0.84 -2.34
N THR A 82 -12.97 0.97 -1.09
CA THR A 82 -14.33 1.25 -0.59
C THR A 82 -14.26 2.52 0.25
N VAL A 83 -15.24 3.37 0.05
CA VAL A 83 -15.47 4.57 0.85
C VAL A 83 -16.77 4.36 1.60
N ALA A 84 -16.75 4.43 2.91
CA ALA A 84 -17.93 4.26 3.76
C ALA A 84 -17.63 4.79 5.18
N ASP A 85 -18.62 5.39 5.82
CA ASP A 85 -18.55 5.81 7.23
C ASP A 85 -17.33 6.66 7.58
N ASP A 86 -17.07 7.72 6.82
CA ASP A 86 -15.93 8.65 6.99
C ASP A 86 -14.56 7.96 6.91
N MET A 87 -14.48 6.82 6.25
CA MET A 87 -13.25 6.08 6.07
C MET A 87 -13.05 5.61 4.64
N ILE A 88 -11.79 5.32 4.32
CA ILE A 88 -11.42 4.62 3.09
C ILE A 88 -10.67 3.36 3.48
N TYR A 89 -11.07 2.23 2.92
CA TYR A 89 -10.34 0.99 3.10
C TYR A 89 -10.29 0.19 1.80
N GLY A 90 -9.32 -0.68 1.70
CA GLY A 90 -9.18 -1.46 0.48
C GLY A 90 -7.87 -2.20 0.37
N THR A 91 -7.60 -2.61 -0.86
CA THR A 91 -6.40 -3.35 -1.23
C THR A 91 -5.78 -2.72 -2.46
N LEU A 92 -4.52 -2.35 -2.36
CA LEU A 92 -3.69 -1.86 -3.46
C LEU A 92 -2.73 -2.95 -3.92
N VAL A 93 -2.44 -2.93 -5.21
CA VAL A 93 -1.35 -3.74 -5.77
C VAL A 93 -0.02 -3.06 -5.46
N ASP A 94 0.96 -3.83 -5.04
CA ASP A 94 2.35 -3.41 -4.91
C ASP A 94 3.25 -4.53 -5.44
N PHE A 95 4.55 -4.38 -5.33
CA PHE A 95 5.52 -5.40 -5.72
C PHE A 95 6.28 -5.89 -4.50
N GLU A 96 6.46 -7.19 -4.42
CA GLU A 96 7.25 -7.79 -3.37
C GLU A 96 8.70 -7.31 -3.44
N ARG A 97 9.31 -7.15 -2.29
CA ARG A 97 10.72 -6.85 -2.14
C ARG A 97 11.43 -8.08 -1.57
N THR A 98 12.48 -8.53 -2.25
CA THR A 98 13.43 -9.50 -1.71
C THR A 98 14.76 -8.81 -1.40
N PHE A 99 15.58 -9.41 -0.54
CA PHE A 99 16.86 -8.82 -0.14
C PHE A 99 17.88 -8.79 -1.29
N ASP A 100 17.79 -9.75 -2.23
CA ASP A 100 18.83 -9.98 -3.23
C ASP A 100 18.45 -9.58 -4.66
N ALA A 101 17.17 -9.28 -4.92
CA ALA A 101 16.73 -8.90 -6.27
C ALA A 101 15.44 -8.07 -6.25
N GLU A 102 15.30 -7.20 -7.23
CA GLU A 102 14.02 -6.61 -7.55
C GLU A 102 13.12 -7.68 -8.18
N THR A 103 12.04 -8.05 -7.49
CA THR A 103 11.10 -9.04 -8.01
C THR A 103 10.00 -8.36 -8.80
N LYS A 104 9.50 -9.05 -9.85
CA LYS A 104 8.29 -8.69 -10.58
C LYS A 104 7.04 -9.35 -9.96
N THR A 105 7.19 -9.94 -8.77
CA THR A 105 6.09 -10.59 -8.05
C THR A 105 5.14 -9.54 -7.49
N ILE A 106 3.87 -9.71 -7.79
CA ILE A 106 2.82 -8.84 -7.28
C ILE A 106 2.55 -9.20 -5.83
N GLY A 107 2.61 -8.19 -4.97
CA GLY A 107 2.20 -8.25 -3.58
C GLY A 107 0.97 -7.37 -3.33
N TRP A 108 0.42 -7.43 -2.13
CA TRP A 108 -0.83 -6.78 -1.77
C TRP A 108 -0.64 -5.97 -0.51
N LEU A 109 -1.04 -4.71 -0.58
CA LEU A 109 -1.12 -3.79 0.54
C LEU A 109 -2.60 -3.59 0.87
N HIS A 110 -3.04 -4.08 2.03
CA HIS A 110 -4.35 -3.74 2.55
C HIS A 110 -4.24 -2.49 3.40
N PHE A 111 -5.26 -1.65 3.39
CA PHE A 111 -5.25 -0.39 4.13
C PHE A 111 -6.64 -0.01 4.65
N ALA A 112 -6.64 0.75 5.72
CA ALA A 112 -7.78 1.52 6.20
C ALA A 112 -7.30 2.89 6.67
N VAL A 113 -8.02 3.93 6.27
CA VAL A 113 -7.72 5.34 6.54
C VAL A 113 -8.93 5.97 7.20
N THR A 114 -8.73 6.54 8.37
CA THR A 114 -9.70 7.38 9.07
C THR A 114 -9.08 8.77 9.29
N ASP A 115 -9.77 9.63 10.02
CA ASP A 115 -9.26 10.95 10.43
C ASP A 115 -8.07 10.88 11.40
N LYS A 116 -7.91 9.77 12.15
CA LYS A 116 -6.91 9.62 13.22
C LYS A 116 -5.90 8.51 13.03
N ILE A 117 -6.17 7.56 12.14
CA ILE A 117 -5.29 6.42 11.95
C ILE A 117 -5.25 5.95 10.51
N ILE A 118 -4.05 5.56 10.07
CA ILE A 118 -3.89 4.69 8.91
C ILE A 118 -3.35 3.36 9.42
N ILE A 119 -4.05 2.29 9.08
CA ILE A 119 -3.56 0.93 9.25
C ILE A 119 -3.24 0.38 7.88
N THR A 120 -2.05 -0.17 7.74
CA THR A 120 -1.64 -0.91 6.55
C THR A 120 -1.16 -2.30 6.95
N THR A 121 -1.59 -3.30 6.19
CA THR A 121 -1.18 -4.69 6.43
C THR A 121 -0.63 -5.32 5.16
N ARG A 122 0.28 -6.27 5.33
CA ARG A 122 0.90 -7.02 4.23
C ARG A 122 1.30 -8.42 4.66
N LEU A 123 1.38 -9.34 3.71
CA LEU A 123 1.96 -10.66 3.96
C LEU A 123 3.48 -10.65 3.74
N HIS A 124 3.95 -10.11 2.63
CA HIS A 124 5.36 -10.01 2.25
C HIS A 124 5.86 -8.56 2.22
N PRO A 125 7.16 -8.28 2.40
CA PRO A 125 7.73 -6.95 2.23
C PRO A 125 7.38 -6.38 0.85
N LEU A 126 7.03 -5.08 0.79
CA LEU A 126 6.53 -4.41 -0.40
C LEU A 126 7.39 -3.20 -0.75
N ARG A 127 7.60 -2.93 -2.05
CA ARG A 127 8.51 -1.88 -2.53
C ARG A 127 7.99 -0.46 -2.30
N SER A 128 6.75 -0.20 -2.70
CA SER A 128 6.21 1.16 -2.67
C SER A 128 6.01 1.63 -1.24
N ILE A 129 5.47 0.78 -0.37
CA ILE A 129 5.25 1.13 1.04
C ILE A 129 6.57 1.36 1.79
N ASP A 130 7.63 0.62 1.46
CA ASP A 130 8.96 0.84 2.03
C ASP A 130 9.54 2.20 1.58
N ARG A 131 9.29 2.64 0.34
CA ARG A 131 9.68 3.97 -0.15
C ARG A 131 8.90 5.08 0.55
N VAL A 132 7.60 4.88 0.78
CA VAL A 132 6.77 5.80 1.58
C VAL A 132 7.35 5.94 2.99
N LYS A 133 7.70 4.83 3.64
CA LYS A 133 8.36 4.84 4.95
C LYS A 133 9.63 5.70 4.93
N VAL A 134 10.50 5.49 3.94
CA VAL A 134 11.75 6.28 3.81
C VAL A 134 11.45 7.77 3.59
N ALA A 135 10.42 8.12 2.81
CA ALA A 135 10.01 9.50 2.61
C ALA A 135 9.52 10.15 3.91
N VAL A 136 8.71 9.42 4.68
CA VAL A 136 8.23 9.84 6.00
C VAL A 136 9.39 10.07 6.97
N GLU A 137 10.36 9.16 7.03
CA GLU A 137 11.58 9.29 7.86
C GLU A 137 12.46 10.50 7.43
N LYS A 138 12.38 10.91 6.17
CA LYS A 138 13.03 12.12 5.63
C LYS A 138 12.17 13.39 5.78
N ASN A 139 11.18 13.36 6.66
CA ASN A 139 10.29 14.48 6.98
C ASN A 139 9.38 14.91 5.81
N ALA A 140 8.88 13.96 5.02
CA ALA A 140 7.78 14.25 4.11
C ALA A 140 6.58 14.79 4.91
N ARG A 141 6.00 15.89 4.44
CA ARG A 141 4.87 16.51 5.11
C ARG A 141 3.60 15.73 4.87
N CYS A 142 3.00 15.22 5.93
CA CYS A 142 1.70 14.58 5.96
C CYS A 142 0.92 15.21 7.11
N ALA A 143 0.13 16.22 6.81
CA ALA A 143 -0.67 16.92 7.82
C ALA A 143 -1.88 16.07 8.25
N ARG A 144 -2.42 15.29 7.35
CA ARG A 144 -3.60 14.46 7.54
C ARG A 144 -3.30 13.02 7.09
N PRO A 145 -4.04 12.03 7.59
CA PRO A 145 -3.92 10.65 7.12
C PRO A 145 -4.05 10.51 5.59
N ILE A 146 -4.96 11.26 4.99
CA ILE A 146 -5.20 11.20 3.54
C ILE A 146 -3.98 11.64 2.70
N ASP A 147 -3.13 12.53 3.23
CA ASP A 147 -1.91 12.97 2.53
C ASP A 147 -0.90 11.80 2.44
N LEU A 148 -0.86 10.93 3.45
CA LEU A 148 -0.05 9.71 3.42
C LEU A 148 -0.63 8.67 2.45
N PHE A 149 -1.96 8.55 2.37
CA PHE A 149 -2.60 7.69 1.38
C PHE A 149 -2.27 8.15 -0.05
N GLU A 150 -2.36 9.46 -0.34
CA GLU A 150 -1.92 10.02 -1.63
C GLU A 150 -0.46 9.63 -1.94
N MET A 151 0.44 9.76 -0.96
CA MET A 151 1.84 9.37 -1.12
C MET A 151 1.99 7.88 -1.44
N MET A 152 1.21 7.00 -0.80
CA MET A 152 1.21 5.55 -1.09
C MET A 152 0.83 5.28 -2.55
N VAL A 153 -0.24 5.91 -3.04
CA VAL A 153 -0.69 5.74 -4.43
C VAL A 153 0.34 6.29 -5.42
N VAL A 154 0.94 7.44 -5.12
CA VAL A 154 1.99 8.05 -5.97
C VAL A 154 3.24 7.16 -6.04
N GLU A 155 3.71 6.61 -4.93
CA GLU A 155 4.86 5.70 -4.92
C GLU A 155 4.55 4.39 -5.64
N PHE A 156 3.33 3.89 -5.52
CA PHE A 156 2.88 2.76 -6.33
C PHE A 156 2.92 3.09 -7.83
N GLN A 157 2.39 4.24 -8.26
CA GLN A 157 2.44 4.67 -9.66
C GLN A 157 3.89 4.75 -10.18
N ARG A 158 4.82 5.30 -9.40
CA ARG A 158 6.26 5.36 -9.75
C ARG A 158 6.86 3.97 -9.92
N THR A 159 6.57 3.06 -9.00
CA THR A 159 7.04 1.68 -9.07
C THR A 159 6.50 0.98 -10.31
N LEU A 160 5.23 1.24 -10.64
CA LEU A 160 4.59 0.70 -11.83
C LEU A 160 5.24 1.20 -13.13
N ILE A 161 5.52 2.51 -13.23
CA ILE A 161 6.21 3.08 -14.40
C ILE A 161 7.56 2.41 -14.58
N SER A 162 8.35 2.25 -13.51
CA SER A 162 9.63 1.54 -13.57
C SER A 162 9.48 0.13 -14.09
N LEU A 163 8.46 -0.60 -13.60
CA LEU A 163 8.20 -1.97 -14.07
C LEU A 163 7.77 -2.03 -15.54
N VAL A 164 6.96 -1.07 -16.00
CA VAL A 164 6.57 -1.02 -17.42
C VAL A 164 7.80 -0.82 -18.30
N LEU A 165 8.73 0.04 -17.91
CA LEU A 165 10.00 0.25 -18.63
C LEU A 165 10.83 -1.04 -18.66
N GLU A 166 10.97 -1.74 -17.53
CA GLU A 166 11.68 -3.03 -17.48
C GLU A 166 11.01 -4.10 -18.36
N LEU A 167 9.67 -4.18 -18.35
CA LEU A 167 8.94 -5.14 -19.20
C LEU A 167 9.08 -4.81 -20.69
N THR A 168 9.18 -3.52 -21.03
CA THR A 168 9.41 -3.07 -22.41
C THR A 168 10.82 -3.47 -22.87
N GLU A 169 11.82 -3.29 -22.01
CA GLU A 169 13.19 -3.71 -22.30
C GLU A 169 13.29 -5.24 -22.49
N ASP A 170 12.68 -6.01 -21.59
CA ASP A 170 12.61 -7.47 -21.73
C ASP A 170 11.96 -7.89 -23.06
N LEU A 171 10.93 -7.14 -23.50
CA LEU A 171 10.26 -7.40 -24.77
C LEU A 171 11.16 -7.09 -25.97
N ASN A 172 11.84 -5.94 -25.96
CA ASN A 172 12.79 -5.56 -27.02
C ASN A 172 13.89 -6.63 -27.19
N VAL A 173 14.47 -7.13 -26.08
CA VAL A 173 15.46 -8.21 -26.12
C VAL A 173 14.90 -9.47 -26.78
N ILE A 174 13.63 -9.81 -26.51
CA ILE A 174 13.00 -10.98 -27.14
C ILE A 174 12.74 -10.72 -28.63
N GLU A 175 12.35 -9.51 -29.01
CA GLU A 175 12.13 -9.12 -30.40
C GLU A 175 13.45 -9.20 -31.20
N ASP A 176 14.54 -8.67 -30.65
CA ASP A 176 15.87 -8.76 -31.28
C ASP A 176 16.31 -10.22 -31.47
N ASP A 177 16.10 -11.08 -30.47
CA ASP A 177 16.39 -12.51 -30.58
C ASP A 177 15.55 -13.17 -31.69
N VAL A 178 14.28 -12.78 -31.85
CA VAL A 178 13.38 -13.32 -32.90
C VAL A 178 13.84 -12.91 -34.29
N TYR A 179 14.33 -11.67 -34.47
CA TYR A 179 14.81 -11.18 -35.75
C TYR A 179 16.22 -11.70 -36.09
N GLY A 180 17.03 -12.03 -35.07
CA GLY A 180 18.41 -12.50 -35.26
C GLY A 180 18.54 -14.00 -35.59
N GLU A 181 17.68 -14.85 -35.09
CA GLU A 181 17.75 -16.32 -35.23
C GLU A 181 16.40 -16.93 -35.61
N ALA A 182 16.30 -17.41 -36.87
CA ALA A 182 15.12 -18.12 -37.34
C ALA A 182 14.99 -19.47 -36.59
N GLY A 183 14.02 -19.62 -35.72
CA GLY A 183 13.56 -20.93 -35.25
C GLY A 183 13.49 -21.19 -33.75
N HIS A 184 13.80 -20.25 -32.87
CA HIS A 184 13.66 -20.46 -31.43
C HIS A 184 12.22 -20.21 -30.94
N ASN A 185 11.75 -21.06 -30.02
CA ASN A 185 10.45 -20.90 -29.40
C ASN A 185 10.53 -19.89 -28.23
N HIS A 186 10.11 -18.64 -28.46
CA HIS A 186 10.12 -17.57 -27.46
C HIS A 186 8.86 -17.52 -26.57
N GLN A 187 7.87 -18.40 -26.77
CA GLN A 187 6.64 -18.47 -25.97
C GLN A 187 6.90 -18.57 -24.45
N PRO A 188 7.87 -19.38 -23.96
CA PRO A 188 8.14 -19.47 -22.52
C PRO A 188 8.59 -18.14 -21.88
N ARG A 189 9.23 -17.26 -22.66
CA ARG A 189 9.69 -15.92 -22.20
C ARG A 189 8.55 -14.89 -22.27
N LEU A 190 7.72 -14.92 -23.31
CA LEU A 190 6.60 -13.99 -23.52
C LEU A 190 5.42 -14.22 -22.56
N ALA A 191 5.13 -15.48 -22.22
CA ALA A 191 3.96 -15.81 -21.39
C ALA A 191 3.98 -15.18 -19.98
N PRO A 192 5.10 -15.11 -19.25
CA PRO A 192 5.19 -14.39 -17.97
C PRO A 192 4.96 -12.89 -18.13
N LEU A 193 5.59 -12.25 -19.13
CA LEU A 193 5.46 -10.81 -19.40
C LEU A 193 4.00 -10.43 -19.66
N ARG A 194 3.35 -11.19 -20.55
CA ARG A 194 1.94 -10.98 -20.87
C ARG A 194 1.05 -11.12 -19.62
N ARG A 195 1.27 -12.14 -18.79
CA ARG A 195 0.49 -12.35 -17.57
C ARG A 195 0.62 -11.18 -16.61
N THR A 196 1.84 -10.69 -16.40
CA THR A 196 2.11 -9.53 -15.54
C THR A 196 1.43 -8.29 -16.09
N ALA A 197 1.61 -7.98 -17.37
CA ALA A 197 1.00 -6.82 -18.03
C ALA A 197 -0.56 -6.84 -17.93
N VAL A 198 -1.18 -7.99 -18.20
CA VAL A 198 -2.64 -8.14 -18.12
C VAL A 198 -3.15 -7.95 -16.69
N ARG A 199 -2.46 -8.50 -15.68
CA ARG A 199 -2.82 -8.31 -14.27
C ARG A 199 -2.73 -6.84 -13.88
N LEU A 200 -1.63 -6.18 -14.18
CA LEU A 200 -1.41 -4.77 -13.88
C LEU A 200 -2.46 -3.87 -14.53
N HIS A 201 -2.71 -4.07 -15.82
CA HIS A 201 -3.74 -3.31 -16.53
C HIS A 201 -5.12 -3.46 -15.87
N ARG A 202 -5.50 -4.66 -15.45
CA ARG A 202 -6.77 -4.89 -14.75
C ARG A 202 -6.83 -4.11 -13.44
N HIS A 203 -5.79 -4.20 -12.62
CA HIS A 203 -5.75 -3.54 -11.30
C HIS A 203 -5.76 -2.02 -11.43
N LEU A 204 -5.01 -1.47 -12.39
CA LEU A 204 -5.01 -0.03 -12.66
C LEU A 204 -6.37 0.48 -13.09
N ARG A 205 -7.04 -0.22 -14.00
CA ARG A 205 -8.40 0.17 -14.42
C ARG A 205 -9.37 0.16 -13.25
N THR A 206 -9.28 -0.84 -12.38
CA THR A 206 -10.13 -0.93 -11.18
C THR A 206 -9.84 0.24 -10.25
N LEU A 207 -8.57 0.50 -9.92
CA LEU A 207 -8.18 1.60 -9.05
C LEU A 207 -8.63 2.95 -9.60
N LEU A 208 -8.39 3.23 -10.90
CA LEU A 208 -8.80 4.48 -11.53
C LEU A 208 -10.32 4.66 -11.52
N ALA A 209 -11.09 3.60 -11.80
CA ALA A 209 -12.55 3.66 -11.76
C ALA A 209 -13.07 3.96 -10.34
N LEU A 210 -12.42 3.39 -9.32
CA LEU A 210 -12.77 3.61 -7.91
C LEU A 210 -12.42 5.03 -7.46
N LEU A 211 -11.25 5.55 -7.82
CA LEU A 211 -10.85 6.94 -7.52
C LEU A 211 -11.80 7.95 -8.18
N ARG A 212 -12.15 7.73 -9.44
CA ARG A 212 -13.13 8.60 -10.14
C ARG A 212 -14.50 8.57 -9.48
N ARG A 213 -14.99 7.38 -9.10
CA ARG A 213 -16.25 7.24 -8.39
C ARG A 213 -16.22 7.94 -7.04
N ALA A 214 -15.14 7.78 -6.30
CA ALA A 214 -14.97 8.38 -4.99
C ALA A 214 -14.85 9.92 -5.08
N GLY A 215 -14.25 10.48 -6.14
CA GLY A 215 -14.24 11.93 -6.41
C GLY A 215 -15.62 12.53 -6.73
N THR A 216 -16.66 11.70 -6.95
CA THR A 216 -18.05 12.15 -7.14
C THR A 216 -18.93 11.92 -5.89
N SER A 217 -18.36 11.46 -4.78
CA SER A 217 -19.08 11.30 -3.50
C SER A 217 -19.33 12.65 -2.84
N GLU A 218 -20.32 12.73 -1.96
CA GLU A 218 -20.56 13.93 -1.16
C GLU A 218 -19.46 14.10 -0.12
N GLU A 219 -19.08 15.36 0.20
CA GLU A 219 -17.97 15.65 1.13
C GLU A 219 -18.20 15.05 2.52
N ASP A 220 -19.47 14.96 2.95
CA ASP A 220 -19.84 14.41 4.26
C ASP A 220 -19.74 12.88 4.34
N GLU A 221 -19.55 12.19 3.20
CA GLU A 221 -19.45 10.73 3.13
C GLU A 221 -18.00 10.22 3.05
N VAL A 222 -17.03 11.12 3.00
CA VAL A 222 -15.62 10.78 2.77
C VAL A 222 -14.70 11.45 3.80
N PRO A 223 -13.54 10.88 4.10
CA PRO A 223 -12.56 11.54 4.96
C PRO A 223 -12.18 12.93 4.44
N PRO A 224 -11.95 13.91 5.34
CA PRO A 224 -11.62 15.27 4.96
C PRO A 224 -10.45 15.38 3.97
N GLY A 225 -10.71 16.03 2.82
CA GLY A 225 -9.72 16.23 1.75
C GLY A 225 -9.53 15.04 0.81
N PHE A 226 -10.35 14.00 0.92
CA PHE A 226 -10.26 12.85 0.04
C PHE A 226 -10.63 13.20 -1.41
N ILE A 227 -11.65 14.03 -1.62
CA ILE A 227 -12.09 14.43 -2.97
C ILE A 227 -10.94 15.11 -3.71
N ASP A 228 -10.27 16.08 -3.08
CA ASP A 228 -9.10 16.76 -3.65
C ASP A 228 -7.98 15.79 -4.01
N VAL A 229 -7.74 14.79 -3.15
CA VAL A 229 -6.73 13.75 -3.39
C VAL A 229 -7.16 12.84 -4.54
N ALA A 230 -8.42 12.41 -4.59
CA ALA A 230 -8.96 11.55 -5.64
C ALA A 230 -8.89 12.23 -7.02
N GLU A 231 -9.21 13.53 -7.10
CA GLU A 231 -9.06 14.33 -8.32
C GLU A 231 -7.59 14.39 -8.76
N ARG A 232 -6.67 14.80 -7.87
CA ARG A 232 -5.23 14.84 -8.20
C ARG A 232 -4.66 13.50 -8.64
N LEU A 233 -5.12 12.40 -8.07
CA LEU A 233 -4.70 11.06 -8.46
C LEU A 233 -5.31 10.59 -9.77
N SER A 234 -6.51 11.08 -10.12
CA SER A 234 -7.20 10.74 -11.38
C SER A 234 -6.60 11.46 -12.59
N ASP A 235 -6.00 12.64 -12.38
CA ASP A 235 -5.39 13.48 -13.42
C ASP A 235 -3.94 13.05 -13.77
N ARG A 236 -3.35 12.15 -13.01
CA ARG A 236 -1.99 11.59 -13.21
C ARG A 236 -1.98 10.33 -14.06
#